data_e9032fce470a1d168f91abdfd18962eb
#
_entry.id   e9032fce470a1d168f91abdfd18962eb
#
_cell.length_a   1.000
_cell.length_b   1.000
_cell.length_c   1.000
_cell.angle_alpha   90.00
_cell.angle_beta   90.00
_cell.angle_gamma   90.00
#
_symmetry.space_group_name_H-M   'P 1'
#
loop_
_entity.id
_entity.type
_entity.pdbx_description
1 polymer ?
#
loop_
_entity_poly.entity_id
_entity_poly.type
_entity_poly.pdbx_seq_one_letter_code
_entity_poly.pdbx_strand_id
1 'polypeptide(L)'
;DDFTSENVGDFPVQWNTNASGEIVTTSDFPGNWFQLTKGGYFIPEAQEKFTDNFTIEFDFLPITNYTSEYMVSLDFFLISGTLSNPNEGGAIPGNAGIKITTSYDEILWVNYSEKDEGYKDQGKSSFAFKTGEKYHVAFWVQKQRVRMYANETKVLDLPRGIRADYNYNLFRIQTTDEI
;
A
#
# COMPACT_ATOMS: atom_id res chain seq x y z
N ASP A 1 -5.81 -1.56 13.05
CA ASP A 1 -7.08 -0.86 13.13
C ASP A 1 -8.18 -1.73 12.54
N ASP A 2 -9.27 -1.94 13.27
CA ASP A 2 -10.44 -2.74 12.81
C ASP A 2 -11.67 -1.88 12.56
N PHE A 3 -11.51 -0.57 12.67
CA PHE A 3 -12.53 0.46 12.45
C PHE A 3 -13.81 0.31 13.29
N THR A 4 -13.76 -0.45 14.37
CA THR A 4 -14.97 -0.67 15.24
C THR A 4 -15.37 0.59 16.00
N SER A 5 -14.46 1.54 16.18
CA SER A 5 -14.73 2.84 16.79
C SER A 5 -15.24 3.89 15.82
N GLU A 6 -15.25 3.60 14.53
CA GLU A 6 -15.68 4.52 13.47
C GLU A 6 -17.16 4.29 13.09
N ASN A 7 -17.83 5.33 12.62
CA ASN A 7 -19.21 5.17 12.11
C ASN A 7 -19.17 4.77 10.62
N VAL A 8 -20.12 3.93 10.24
CA VAL A 8 -20.35 3.60 8.83
C VAL A 8 -20.76 4.87 8.07
N GLY A 9 -20.12 5.12 6.93
CA GLY A 9 -20.27 6.32 6.10
C GLY A 9 -19.25 7.44 6.40
N ASP A 10 -18.53 7.37 7.53
CA ASP A 10 -17.52 8.37 7.87
C ASP A 10 -16.14 7.99 7.32
N PHE A 11 -15.29 9.01 7.10
CA PHE A 11 -13.87 8.80 6.82
C PHE A 11 -13.14 8.51 8.14
N PRO A 12 -12.25 7.49 8.21
CA PRO A 12 -11.61 7.11 9.47
C PRO A 12 -10.66 8.20 9.98
N VAL A 13 -10.76 8.52 11.29
CA VAL A 13 -10.12 9.67 11.93
C VAL A 13 -8.58 9.60 11.89
N GLN A 14 -8.01 8.40 11.94
CA GLN A 14 -6.55 8.20 11.97
C GLN A 14 -5.93 7.99 10.57
N TRP A 15 -6.56 8.52 9.54
CA TRP A 15 -6.07 8.44 8.18
C TRP A 15 -6.00 9.82 7.52
N ASN A 16 -5.03 9.97 6.62
CA ASN A 16 -4.86 11.18 5.80
C ASN A 16 -5.01 10.84 4.32
N THR A 17 -5.67 11.72 3.56
CA THR A 17 -5.93 11.52 2.13
C THR A 17 -6.07 12.83 1.38
N ASN A 18 -5.82 12.82 0.08
CA ASN A 18 -6.26 13.85 -0.86
C ASN A 18 -7.47 13.40 -1.71
N ALA A 19 -8.08 12.28 -1.35
CA ALA A 19 -9.19 11.66 -2.09
C ALA A 19 -10.42 11.48 -1.20
N SER A 20 -11.21 10.45 -1.44
CA SER A 20 -12.37 10.08 -0.62
C SER A 20 -12.34 8.60 -0.26
N GLY A 21 -12.97 8.28 0.85
CA GLY A 21 -13.21 6.94 1.31
C GLY A 21 -14.17 6.96 2.48
N GLU A 22 -14.73 5.85 2.83
CA GLU A 22 -15.69 5.73 3.93
C GLU A 22 -15.63 4.35 4.57
N ILE A 23 -16.08 4.28 5.81
CA ILE A 23 -16.25 3.00 6.49
C ILE A 23 -17.53 2.35 6.00
N VAL A 24 -17.43 1.10 5.59
CA VAL A 24 -18.54 0.30 5.08
C VAL A 24 -18.64 -1.06 5.78
N THR A 25 -19.79 -1.69 5.69
CA THR A 25 -20.00 -3.10 6.03
C THR A 25 -20.38 -3.87 4.77
N THR A 26 -20.02 -5.14 4.70
CA THR A 26 -20.39 -6.03 3.58
C THR A 26 -21.11 -7.26 4.12
N SER A 27 -21.99 -7.87 3.32
CA SER A 27 -22.69 -9.11 3.70
C SER A 27 -21.76 -10.32 3.73
N ASP A 28 -20.73 -10.31 2.89
CA ASP A 28 -19.91 -11.49 2.62
C ASP A 28 -18.68 -11.55 3.53
N PHE A 29 -18.22 -10.39 4.01
CA PHE A 29 -17.04 -10.27 4.88
C PHE A 29 -17.40 -9.45 6.12
N PRO A 30 -17.63 -10.08 7.27
CA PRO A 30 -18.05 -9.38 8.49
C PRO A 30 -16.98 -8.42 8.99
N GLY A 31 -17.43 -7.37 9.71
CA GLY A 31 -16.60 -6.30 10.24
C GLY A 31 -16.71 -5.00 9.47
N ASN A 32 -16.01 -3.99 9.94
CA ASN A 32 -15.93 -2.69 9.28
C ASN A 32 -14.74 -2.67 8.31
N TRP A 33 -14.95 -2.08 7.14
CA TRP A 33 -13.95 -1.98 6.08
C TRP A 33 -13.77 -0.53 5.68
N PHE A 34 -12.55 -0.13 5.43
CA PHE A 34 -12.28 1.17 4.84
C PHE A 34 -12.31 1.04 3.32
N GLN A 35 -13.39 1.52 2.71
CA GLN A 35 -13.57 1.55 1.26
C GLN A 35 -12.90 2.79 0.67
N LEU A 36 -12.04 2.59 -0.30
CA LEU A 36 -11.39 3.65 -1.06
C LEU A 36 -12.25 3.93 -2.32
N THR A 37 -12.86 5.13 -2.40
CA THR A 37 -13.88 5.43 -3.43
C THR A 37 -13.37 6.25 -4.61
N LYS A 38 -12.17 6.83 -4.51
CA LYS A 38 -11.56 7.64 -5.58
C LYS A 38 -10.05 7.46 -5.62
N GLY A 39 -9.49 7.76 -6.80
CA GLY A 39 -8.05 7.85 -6.99
C GLY A 39 -7.40 8.85 -6.04
N GLY A 40 -6.29 8.49 -5.48
CA GLY A 40 -5.53 9.31 -4.55
C GLY A 40 -4.69 8.49 -3.58
N TYR A 41 -4.09 9.16 -2.61
CA TYR A 41 -3.31 8.49 -1.58
C TYR A 41 -4.08 8.37 -0.26
N PHE A 42 -3.73 7.33 0.50
CA PHE A 42 -4.26 7.05 1.83
C PHE A 42 -3.09 6.66 2.74
N ILE A 43 -2.93 7.37 3.84
CA ILE A 43 -1.82 7.20 4.78
C ILE A 43 -2.39 7.07 6.19
N PRO A 44 -2.16 5.96 6.91
CA PRO A 44 -2.50 5.88 8.32
C PRO A 44 -1.61 6.83 9.13
N GLU A 45 -2.22 7.70 9.96
CA GLU A 45 -1.52 8.73 10.73
C GLU A 45 -0.85 8.18 12.00
N ALA A 46 -1.35 7.09 12.55
CA ALA A 46 -0.87 6.49 13.80
C ALA A 46 0.45 5.72 13.63
N GLN A 47 1.31 6.15 12.72
CA GLN A 47 2.58 5.47 12.48
C GLN A 47 3.68 6.04 13.36
N GLU A 48 4.17 5.22 14.27
CA GLU A 48 5.48 5.46 14.86
C GLU A 48 6.57 5.24 13.80
N LYS A 49 7.73 5.82 14.03
CA LYS A 49 8.91 5.58 13.19
C LYS A 49 9.18 4.06 13.09
N PHE A 50 9.26 3.56 11.89
CA PHE A 50 9.59 2.15 11.67
C PHE A 50 11.01 1.84 12.16
N THR A 51 11.15 0.72 12.85
CA THR A 51 12.45 0.16 13.23
C THR A 51 13.11 -0.52 12.03
N ASP A 52 14.34 -1.04 12.21
CA ASP A 52 15.04 -1.79 11.14
C ASP A 52 14.30 -3.07 10.71
N ASN A 53 13.46 -3.60 11.60
CA ASN A 53 12.66 -4.80 11.34
C ASN A 53 11.22 -4.51 11.78
N PHE A 54 10.29 -4.62 10.85
CA PHE A 54 8.87 -4.40 11.09
C PHE A 54 8.02 -5.18 10.12
N THR A 55 6.75 -5.33 10.45
CA THR A 55 5.70 -5.83 9.56
C THR A 55 4.60 -4.78 9.42
N ILE A 56 3.96 -4.76 8.25
CA ILE A 56 2.71 -4.05 8.00
C ILE A 56 1.75 -5.09 7.47
N GLU A 57 0.64 -5.28 8.18
CA GLU A 57 -0.33 -6.32 7.86
C GLU A 57 -1.74 -5.73 7.81
N PHE A 58 -2.51 -6.16 6.84
CA PHE A 58 -3.92 -5.77 6.70
C PHE A 58 -4.68 -6.77 5.85
N ASP A 59 -5.98 -6.83 6.05
CA ASP A 59 -6.88 -7.54 5.16
C ASP A 59 -7.23 -6.63 3.98
N PHE A 60 -7.22 -7.18 2.80
CA PHE A 60 -7.46 -6.50 1.54
C PHE A 60 -8.54 -7.23 0.74
N LEU A 61 -9.54 -6.47 0.29
CA LEU A 61 -10.64 -6.97 -0.53
C LEU A 61 -10.72 -6.15 -1.82
N PRO A 62 -10.17 -6.65 -2.93
CA PRO A 62 -10.32 -5.99 -4.23
C PRO A 62 -11.79 -6.02 -4.66
N ILE A 63 -12.38 -4.83 -4.83
CA ILE A 63 -13.71 -4.65 -5.39
C ILE A 63 -13.55 -3.75 -6.61
N THR A 64 -14.16 -4.08 -7.71
CA THR A 64 -14.18 -3.24 -8.91
C THR A 64 -15.57 -3.19 -9.51
N ASN A 65 -15.94 -2.04 -10.02
CA ASN A 65 -17.18 -1.86 -10.80
C ASN A 65 -17.04 -2.36 -12.25
N TYR A 66 -15.85 -2.80 -12.63
CA TYR A 66 -15.59 -3.37 -13.95
C TYR A 66 -15.87 -4.87 -13.97
N THR A 67 -16.19 -5.40 -15.14
CA THR A 67 -16.40 -6.84 -15.36
C THR A 67 -15.10 -7.67 -15.37
N SER A 68 -14.00 -7.07 -14.95
CA SER A 68 -12.70 -7.75 -14.88
C SER A 68 -12.65 -8.69 -13.69
N GLU A 69 -12.16 -9.90 -13.92
CA GLU A 69 -11.86 -10.88 -12.87
C GLU A 69 -10.71 -10.41 -11.96
N TYR A 70 -9.85 -9.51 -12.46
CA TYR A 70 -8.65 -9.06 -11.78
C TYR A 70 -8.72 -7.58 -11.45
N MET A 71 -8.14 -7.24 -10.32
CA MET A 71 -7.97 -5.86 -9.89
C MET A 71 -7.15 -5.04 -10.90
N VAL A 72 -7.55 -3.80 -11.16
CA VAL A 72 -6.90 -2.96 -12.16
C VAL A 72 -5.51 -2.52 -11.73
N SER A 73 -5.38 -1.71 -10.70
CA SER A 73 -4.08 -1.29 -10.19
C SER A 73 -4.19 -0.65 -8.81
N LEU A 74 -3.26 -0.98 -7.93
CA LEU A 74 -3.09 -0.36 -6.62
C LEU A 74 -1.60 -0.26 -6.32
N ASP A 75 -1.19 0.89 -5.81
CA ASP A 75 0.19 1.14 -5.42
C ASP A 75 0.33 1.10 -3.90
N PHE A 76 1.32 0.37 -3.41
CA PHE A 76 1.79 0.39 -2.03
C PHE A 76 3.16 1.03 -1.98
N PHE A 77 3.36 1.93 -1.02
CA PHE A 77 4.65 2.59 -0.83
C PHE A 77 5.16 2.43 0.59
N LEU A 78 6.44 2.14 0.72
CA LEU A 78 7.22 2.37 1.93
C LEU A 78 8.12 3.56 1.67
N ILE A 79 7.99 4.62 2.48
CA ILE A 79 8.56 5.93 2.17
C ILE A 79 9.39 6.45 3.35
N SER A 80 10.49 7.11 3.04
CA SER A 80 11.17 8.06 3.91
C SER A 80 10.71 9.47 3.56
N GLY A 81 9.89 10.09 4.41
CA GLY A 81 9.27 11.38 4.09
C GLY A 81 8.55 12.01 5.27
N THR A 82 7.70 13.00 4.98
CA THR A 82 6.89 13.72 5.96
C THR A 82 5.41 13.67 5.62
N LEU A 83 4.54 13.63 6.64
CA LEU A 83 3.08 13.72 6.46
C LEU A 83 2.62 15.11 5.98
N SER A 84 3.39 16.16 6.28
CA SER A 84 3.04 17.54 5.93
C SER A 84 3.05 17.80 4.42
N ASN A 85 3.78 17.00 3.65
CA ASN A 85 3.78 17.04 2.20
C ASN A 85 3.87 15.62 1.60
N PRO A 86 2.81 14.82 1.68
CA PRO A 86 2.82 13.44 1.21
C PRO A 86 2.93 13.30 -0.32
N ASN A 87 2.83 14.41 -1.06
CA ASN A 87 3.04 14.48 -2.51
C ASN A 87 4.40 15.09 -2.90
N GLU A 88 5.25 15.40 -1.94
CA GLU A 88 6.61 15.85 -2.22
C GLU A 88 7.35 14.79 -3.04
N GLY A 89 7.90 15.19 -4.19
CA GLY A 89 8.49 14.25 -5.15
C GLY A 89 7.55 13.77 -6.27
N GLY A 90 6.30 14.25 -6.32
CA GLY A 90 5.35 13.93 -7.41
C GLY A 90 4.94 12.46 -7.42
N ALA A 91 5.14 11.77 -8.55
CA ALA A 91 4.82 10.35 -8.72
C ALA A 91 5.69 9.42 -7.85
N ILE A 92 6.77 9.95 -7.28
CA ILE A 92 7.69 9.26 -6.38
C ILE A 92 7.77 10.10 -5.11
N PRO A 93 6.93 9.79 -4.11
CA PRO A 93 6.86 10.58 -2.89
C PRO A 93 8.06 10.35 -1.96
N GLY A 94 8.43 11.41 -1.21
CA GLY A 94 9.49 11.35 -0.21
C GLY A 94 10.91 11.31 -0.77
N ASN A 95 11.88 11.16 0.12
CA ASN A 95 13.32 11.22 -0.21
C ASN A 95 13.86 9.89 -0.72
N ALA A 96 13.24 8.79 -0.32
CA ALA A 96 13.53 7.44 -0.78
C ALA A 96 12.36 6.51 -0.48
N GLY A 97 12.24 5.42 -1.23
CA GLY A 97 11.20 4.45 -1.00
C GLY A 97 11.23 3.26 -1.95
N ILE A 98 10.24 2.44 -1.77
CA ILE A 98 9.84 1.42 -2.74
C ILE A 98 8.37 1.61 -3.06
N LYS A 99 8.05 1.56 -4.34
CA LYS A 99 6.70 1.46 -4.87
C LYS A 99 6.46 0.02 -5.31
N ILE A 100 5.37 -0.56 -4.89
CA ILE A 100 4.92 -1.89 -5.30
C ILE A 100 3.52 -1.72 -5.89
N THR A 101 3.38 -2.04 -7.17
CA THR A 101 2.13 -1.91 -7.94
C THR A 101 1.54 -3.29 -8.19
N THR A 102 0.30 -3.50 -7.78
CA THR A 102 -0.49 -4.64 -8.25
C THR A 102 -1.09 -4.29 -9.60
N SER A 103 -1.01 -5.19 -10.57
CA SER A 103 -1.54 -4.95 -11.92
C SER A 103 -1.94 -6.28 -12.55
N TYR A 104 -3.21 -6.47 -12.86
CA TYR A 104 -3.78 -7.67 -13.47
C TYR A 104 -3.20 -8.97 -12.86
N ASP A 105 -2.19 -9.56 -13.50
CA ASP A 105 -1.54 -10.83 -13.13
C ASP A 105 -0.09 -10.66 -12.68
N GLU A 106 0.35 -9.42 -12.46
CA GLU A 106 1.73 -9.09 -12.08
C GLU A 106 1.77 -8.19 -10.83
N ILE A 107 2.84 -8.32 -10.08
CA ILE A 107 3.28 -7.33 -9.09
C ILE A 107 4.54 -6.68 -9.65
N LEU A 108 4.45 -5.39 -9.93
CA LEU A 108 5.58 -4.57 -10.36
C LEU A 108 6.21 -3.91 -9.13
N TRP A 109 7.50 -3.68 -9.16
CA TRP A 109 8.15 -2.91 -8.11
C TRP A 109 9.26 -2.03 -8.67
N VAL A 110 9.48 -0.92 -7.99
CA VAL A 110 10.58 0.00 -8.27
C VAL A 110 11.04 0.64 -6.97
N ASN A 111 12.35 0.67 -6.74
CA ASN A 111 12.92 1.45 -5.66
C ASN A 111 13.56 2.75 -6.18
N TYR A 112 13.61 3.75 -5.32
CA TYR A 112 14.10 5.08 -5.67
C TYR A 112 14.74 5.77 -4.47
N SER A 113 15.58 6.76 -4.77
CA SER A 113 16.02 7.73 -3.78
C SER A 113 16.45 9.03 -4.46
N GLU A 114 16.41 10.13 -3.73
CA GLU A 114 16.91 11.43 -4.20
C GLU A 114 18.41 11.41 -4.55
N LYS A 115 19.18 10.49 -3.92
CA LYS A 115 20.62 10.34 -4.17
C LYS A 115 20.97 9.60 -5.46
N ASP A 116 20.00 8.88 -6.04
CA ASP A 116 20.24 8.02 -7.20
C ASP A 116 19.76 8.64 -8.53
N GLU A 117 19.36 9.91 -8.56
CA GLU A 117 18.81 10.60 -9.73
C GLU A 117 17.65 9.84 -10.40
N GLY A 118 16.77 9.20 -9.60
CA GLY A 118 15.60 8.47 -10.08
C GLY A 118 15.51 7.03 -9.59
N TYR A 119 15.04 6.17 -10.48
CA TYR A 119 14.87 4.74 -10.18
C TYR A 119 16.21 4.01 -10.20
N LYS A 120 16.50 3.28 -9.12
CA LYS A 120 17.72 2.51 -9.02
C LYS A 120 17.56 1.08 -9.54
N ASP A 121 16.46 0.43 -9.15
CA ASP A 121 16.20 -0.96 -9.48
C ASP A 121 14.70 -1.18 -9.60
N GLN A 122 14.30 -2.10 -10.47
CA GLN A 122 12.90 -2.43 -10.75
C GLN A 122 12.77 -3.88 -11.20
N GLY A 123 11.56 -4.41 -11.11
CA GLY A 123 11.26 -5.75 -11.58
C GLY A 123 9.80 -6.11 -11.41
N LYS A 124 9.52 -7.39 -11.63
CA LYS A 124 8.17 -7.93 -11.53
C LYS A 124 8.16 -9.35 -10.97
N SER A 125 6.99 -9.72 -10.45
CA SER A 125 6.65 -11.06 -9.99
C SER A 125 5.24 -11.40 -10.48
N SER A 126 4.99 -12.65 -10.80
CA SER A 126 3.67 -13.10 -11.22
C SER A 126 2.79 -13.38 -10.01
N PHE A 127 1.75 -12.61 -9.84
CA PHE A 127 0.68 -12.85 -8.88
C PHE A 127 -0.51 -11.96 -9.22
N ALA A 128 -1.73 -12.50 -9.12
CA ALA A 128 -2.97 -11.78 -9.40
C ALA A 128 -3.84 -11.69 -8.14
N PHE A 129 -4.27 -10.49 -7.82
CA PHE A 129 -5.37 -10.27 -6.87
C PHE A 129 -6.70 -10.34 -7.62
N LYS A 130 -7.51 -11.31 -7.26
CA LYS A 130 -8.82 -11.48 -7.88
C LYS A 130 -9.88 -10.65 -7.18
N THR A 131 -10.76 -10.07 -7.97
CA THR A 131 -11.90 -9.32 -7.47
C THR A 131 -12.84 -10.21 -6.66
N GLY A 132 -13.28 -9.70 -5.51
CA GLY A 132 -14.20 -10.41 -4.60
C GLY A 132 -13.55 -11.48 -3.73
N GLU A 133 -12.23 -11.68 -3.81
CA GLU A 133 -11.49 -12.56 -2.90
C GLU A 133 -10.79 -11.73 -1.81
N LYS A 134 -10.91 -12.16 -0.56
CA LYS A 134 -10.21 -11.53 0.56
C LYS A 134 -8.78 -12.07 0.68
N TYR A 135 -7.82 -11.17 0.82
CA TYR A 135 -6.41 -11.47 1.04
C TYR A 135 -5.92 -10.87 2.36
N HIS A 136 -5.14 -11.63 3.10
CA HIS A 136 -4.30 -11.10 4.14
C HIS A 136 -2.96 -10.69 3.52
N VAL A 137 -2.69 -9.39 3.46
CA VAL A 137 -1.46 -8.84 2.88
C VAL A 137 -0.49 -8.52 4.01
N ALA A 138 0.75 -8.98 3.89
CA ALA A 138 1.82 -8.70 4.83
C ALA A 138 3.07 -8.21 4.10
N PHE A 139 3.56 -7.04 4.49
CA PHE A 139 4.89 -6.56 4.15
C PHE A 139 5.83 -6.87 5.31
N TRP A 140 6.81 -7.69 5.08
CA TRP A 140 7.82 -8.03 6.08
C TRP A 140 9.15 -7.40 5.70
N VAL A 141 9.57 -6.41 6.47
CA VAL A 141 10.81 -5.67 6.27
C VAL A 141 11.85 -6.10 7.29
N GLN A 142 13.03 -6.48 6.82
CA GLN A 142 14.19 -6.81 7.64
C GLN A 142 15.40 -6.07 7.10
N LYS A 143 15.79 -4.99 7.76
CA LYS A 143 16.81 -4.07 7.29
C LYS A 143 16.48 -3.57 5.87
N GLN A 144 17.22 -4.02 4.86
CA GLN A 144 16.99 -3.66 3.45
C GLN A 144 16.05 -4.60 2.71
N ARG A 145 15.80 -5.79 3.27
CA ARG A 145 15.00 -6.80 2.59
C ARG A 145 13.53 -6.53 2.76
N VAL A 146 12.81 -6.50 1.66
CA VAL A 146 11.35 -6.35 1.61
C VAL A 146 10.74 -7.63 1.04
N ARG A 147 9.82 -8.22 1.77
CA ARG A 147 8.99 -9.33 1.31
C ARG A 147 7.54 -8.92 1.36
N MET A 148 6.77 -9.39 0.39
CA MET A 148 5.32 -9.25 0.40
C MET A 148 4.70 -10.65 0.34
N TYR A 149 3.68 -10.84 1.15
CA TYR A 149 2.86 -12.04 1.17
C TYR A 149 1.42 -11.66 0.86
N ALA A 150 0.73 -12.54 0.14
CA ALA A 150 -0.71 -12.55 -0.01
C ALA A 150 -1.20 -13.90 0.52
N ASN A 151 -1.94 -13.88 1.62
CA ASN A 151 -2.21 -15.04 2.44
C ASN A 151 -0.88 -15.74 2.84
N GLU A 152 -0.76 -17.04 2.64
CA GLU A 152 0.45 -17.81 2.92
C GLU A 152 1.48 -17.79 1.78
N THR A 153 1.13 -17.16 0.64
CA THR A 153 1.98 -17.14 -0.57
C THR A 153 2.94 -15.96 -0.53
N LYS A 154 4.23 -16.23 -0.60
CA LYS A 154 5.23 -15.17 -0.80
C LYS A 154 5.22 -14.72 -2.26
N VAL A 155 4.75 -13.50 -2.49
CA VAL A 155 4.57 -12.93 -3.84
C VAL A 155 5.72 -12.04 -4.27
N LEU A 156 6.52 -11.54 -3.31
CA LEU A 156 7.70 -10.72 -3.59
C LEU A 156 8.79 -10.99 -2.56
N ASP A 157 10.05 -11.00 -3.00
CA ASP A 157 11.22 -11.13 -2.12
C ASP A 157 12.40 -10.36 -2.69
N LEU A 158 12.68 -9.19 -2.12
CA LEU A 158 13.68 -8.25 -2.57
C LEU A 158 14.77 -8.12 -1.50
N PRO A 159 15.94 -8.74 -1.66
CA PRO A 159 17.03 -8.65 -0.67
C PRO A 159 17.52 -7.22 -0.40
N ARG A 160 17.34 -6.32 -1.38
CA ARG A 160 17.70 -4.89 -1.31
C ARG A 160 16.54 -4.03 -1.82
N GLY A 161 15.32 -4.27 -1.32
CA GLY A 161 14.11 -3.54 -1.71
C GLY A 161 14.12 -2.08 -1.25
N ILE A 162 14.77 -1.79 -0.12
CA ILE A 162 14.96 -0.42 0.39
C ILE A 162 16.42 -0.16 0.75
N ARG A 163 16.79 1.11 0.91
CA ARG A 163 18.15 1.54 1.25
C ARG A 163 18.38 1.58 2.76
N ALA A 164 19.61 1.28 3.22
CA ALA A 164 19.96 1.31 4.63
C ALA A 164 20.24 2.73 5.17
N ASP A 165 20.49 3.69 4.30
CA ASP A 165 20.91 5.06 4.65
C ASP A 165 19.72 6.04 4.77
N TYR A 166 18.49 5.52 4.82
CA TYR A 166 17.27 6.27 5.05
C TYR A 166 16.44 5.68 6.20
N ASN A 167 15.70 6.54 6.88
CA ASN A 167 14.71 6.13 7.88
C ASN A 167 13.33 6.09 7.24
N TYR A 168 12.77 4.91 7.10
CA TYR A 168 11.41 4.72 6.61
C TYR A 168 10.41 4.96 7.73
N ASN A 169 9.35 5.68 7.44
CA ASN A 169 8.38 6.12 8.45
C ASN A 169 6.95 6.26 7.92
N LEU A 170 6.73 6.07 6.64
CA LEU A 170 5.40 6.16 6.05
C LEU A 170 5.07 4.91 5.24
N PHE A 171 3.86 4.39 5.45
CA PHE A 171 3.19 3.47 4.56
C PHE A 171 2.07 4.22 3.85
N ARG A 172 2.00 4.13 2.54
CA ARG A 172 1.00 4.79 1.72
C ARG A 172 0.36 3.79 0.79
N ILE A 173 -0.94 3.84 0.71
CA ILE A 173 -1.73 3.18 -0.34
C ILE A 173 -2.12 4.26 -1.34
N GLN A 174 -2.03 3.97 -2.62
CA GLN A 174 -2.47 4.90 -3.66
C GLN A 174 -3.28 4.14 -4.69
N THR A 175 -4.48 4.65 -4.96
CA THR A 175 -5.31 4.18 -6.04
C THR A 175 -4.99 5.00 -7.29
N THR A 176 -4.85 4.37 -8.43
CA THR A 176 -4.88 5.04 -9.73
C THR A 176 -6.32 5.15 -10.18
N ASP A 177 -6.62 6.08 -11.08
CA ASP A 177 -7.97 6.50 -11.45
C ASP A 177 -9.02 5.39 -11.46
N GLU A 178 -10.20 5.70 -10.87
CA GLU A 178 -11.47 4.95 -10.92
C GLU A 178 -11.37 3.44 -10.66
N ILE A 179 -11.23 3.09 -9.38
CA ILE A 179 -11.51 1.73 -8.93
C ILE A 179 -12.99 1.62 -8.56
#